data_7b3b9bbb6c54fba1d8b056e32517bae7
#
_entry.id   7b3b9bbb6c54fba1d8b056e32517bae7
#
_cell.length_a   1.000
_cell.length_b   1.000
_cell.length_c   1.000
_cell.angle_alpha   90.00
_cell.angle_beta   90.00
_cell.angle_gamma   90.00
#
_symmetry.space_group_name_H-M   'P 1'
#
loop_
_entity.id
_entity.type
_entity.pdbx_description
1 polymer ?
#
loop_
_entity_poly.entity_id
_entity_poly.type
_entity_poly.pdbx_seq_one_letter_code
_entity_poly.pdbx_strand_id
1 'polypeptide(L)'
;MHPPPIGRPKRWETSGHLEFFAENMSPPMDMDGQDYYLKPMNCPFHIMYYNTALRSYRDLPMRIGELGTVYRYERGGVVQGLLRVRGMTQDDAHIFCRPDQVEDEVNGVLDLTFFLLSSFGFTEYEVMLATKPDKAVGG
;
A
#
# COMPACT_ATOMS: atom_id res chain seq x y z
N MET A 1 6.33 -12.00 -1.10
CA MET A 1 7.18 -11.16 -1.96
C MET A 1 8.02 -10.26 -1.08
N HIS A 2 9.27 -9.88 -1.46
CA HIS A 2 10.15 -8.97 -0.69
C HIS A 2 10.82 -7.98 -1.64
N PRO A 3 10.13 -6.88 -2.01
CA PRO A 3 10.73 -5.84 -2.84
C PRO A 3 11.77 -5.03 -2.05
N PRO A 4 12.72 -4.38 -2.75
CA PRO A 4 13.76 -3.59 -2.10
C PRO A 4 13.16 -2.40 -1.34
N PRO A 5 13.79 -1.96 -0.23
CA PRO A 5 13.32 -0.83 0.58
C PRO A 5 13.56 0.53 -0.08
N ILE A 6 14.43 0.59 -1.08
CA ILE A 6 14.76 1.80 -1.84
C ILE A 6 14.41 1.64 -3.31
N GLY A 7 14.07 2.73 -3.97
CA GLY A 7 13.73 2.73 -5.39
C GLY A 7 14.07 4.04 -6.09
N ARG A 8 14.29 3.96 -7.39
CA ARG A 8 14.56 5.14 -8.24
C ARG A 8 13.31 6.00 -8.40
N PRO A 9 13.45 7.33 -8.66
CA PRO A 9 12.34 8.29 -8.81
C PRO A 9 11.28 7.84 -9.81
N LYS A 10 11.70 7.32 -10.96
CA LYS A 10 10.81 6.88 -12.04
C LYS A 10 9.64 6.00 -11.58
N ARG A 11 9.85 5.17 -10.57
CA ARG A 11 8.81 4.32 -10.01
C ARG A 11 7.70 5.13 -9.33
N TRP A 12 8.12 6.12 -8.57
CA TRP A 12 7.23 6.99 -7.80
C TRP A 12 6.54 8.05 -8.67
N GLU A 13 7.19 8.48 -9.77
CA GLU A 13 6.58 9.31 -10.81
C GLU A 13 5.47 8.53 -11.51
N THR A 14 5.78 7.33 -12.01
CA THR A 14 4.83 6.49 -12.77
C THR A 14 3.58 6.14 -11.94
N SER A 15 3.73 5.95 -10.64
CA SER A 15 2.64 5.63 -9.72
C SER A 15 1.96 6.86 -9.11
N GLY A 16 2.37 8.09 -9.47
CA GLY A 16 1.81 9.34 -8.96
C GLY A 16 2.21 9.71 -7.53
N HIS A 17 3.06 8.91 -6.85
CA HIS A 17 3.41 9.17 -5.46
C HIS A 17 4.19 10.48 -5.27
N LEU A 18 5.05 10.86 -6.22
CA LEU A 18 5.77 12.13 -6.15
C LEU A 18 4.87 13.35 -6.34
N GLU A 19 3.72 13.19 -6.98
CA GLU A 19 2.74 14.26 -7.16
C GLU A 19 1.79 14.39 -5.97
N PHE A 20 1.24 13.27 -5.49
CA PHE A 20 0.15 13.27 -4.51
C PHE A 20 0.55 12.88 -3.10
N PHE A 21 1.74 12.32 -2.91
CA PHE A 21 2.20 11.78 -1.63
C PHE A 21 3.58 12.28 -1.21
N ALA A 22 4.16 13.24 -1.94
CA ALA A 22 5.53 13.74 -1.72
C ALA A 22 5.77 14.22 -0.28
N GLU A 23 4.80 14.88 0.35
CA GLU A 23 4.92 15.39 1.73
C GLU A 23 5.11 14.29 2.77
N ASN A 24 4.70 13.07 2.46
CA ASN A 24 4.83 11.89 3.33
C ASN A 24 6.01 11.00 2.94
N MET A 25 6.79 11.39 1.93
CA MET A 25 7.99 10.68 1.52
C MET A 25 9.21 11.32 2.15
N SER A 26 10.17 10.49 2.57
CA SER A 26 11.48 10.99 2.99
C SER A 26 12.17 11.70 1.82
N PRO A 27 13.02 12.72 2.08
CA PRO A 27 13.84 13.30 1.04
C PRO A 27 14.63 12.23 0.27
N PRO A 28 14.94 12.47 -1.02
CA PRO A 28 15.76 11.54 -1.77
C PRO A 28 17.16 11.42 -1.17
N MET A 29 17.75 10.25 -1.32
CA MET A 29 19.16 9.99 -1.03
C MET A 29 19.93 10.05 -2.33
N ASP A 30 20.91 10.96 -2.42
CA ASP A 30 21.86 10.97 -3.53
C ASP A 30 22.86 9.81 -3.37
N MET A 31 22.97 8.99 -4.39
CA MET A 31 23.95 7.91 -4.48
C MET A 31 24.68 8.04 -5.84
N ASP A 32 25.86 8.64 -5.81
CA ASP A 32 26.67 8.88 -7.01
C ASP A 32 25.94 9.69 -8.11
N GLY A 33 25.21 10.74 -7.73
CA GLY A 33 24.44 11.57 -8.63
C GLY A 33 23.12 10.96 -9.11
N GLN A 34 22.70 9.87 -8.46
CA GLN A 34 21.42 9.23 -8.73
C GLN A 34 20.54 9.24 -7.47
N ASP A 35 19.36 9.83 -7.59
CA ASP A 35 18.39 9.85 -6.50
C ASP A 35 17.76 8.47 -6.23
N TYR A 36 17.60 8.16 -4.95
CA TYR A 36 16.82 7.02 -4.45
C TYR A 36 15.88 7.47 -3.34
N TYR A 37 14.71 6.87 -3.30
CA TYR A 37 13.70 7.10 -2.26
C TYR A 37 13.49 5.87 -1.40
N LEU A 38 13.30 6.08 -0.10
CA LEU A 38 12.75 5.05 0.77
C LEU A 38 11.31 4.74 0.37
N LYS A 39 10.95 3.49 0.39
CA LYS A 39 9.63 2.98 -0.01
C LYS A 39 8.55 3.46 0.98
N PRO A 40 7.60 4.34 0.57
CA PRO A 40 6.51 4.80 1.44
C PRO A 40 5.32 3.85 1.47
N MET A 41 5.15 3.05 0.39
CA MET A 41 4.06 2.09 0.19
C MET A 41 4.54 0.90 -0.64
N ASN A 42 3.84 -0.23 -0.52
CA ASN A 42 4.17 -1.46 -1.26
C ASN A 42 3.47 -1.55 -2.62
N CYS A 43 2.38 -0.78 -2.83
CA CYS A 43 1.52 -0.83 -4.01
C CYS A 43 2.27 -0.84 -5.36
N PRO A 44 3.23 0.07 -5.64
CA PRO A 44 3.91 0.10 -6.92
C PRO A 44 4.69 -1.18 -7.22
N PHE A 45 5.20 -1.85 -6.20
CA PHE A 45 5.95 -3.10 -6.35
C PHE A 45 5.03 -4.28 -6.65
N HIS A 46 3.85 -4.34 -6.03
CA HIS A 46 2.85 -5.37 -6.31
C HIS A 46 2.32 -5.24 -7.75
N ILE A 47 2.06 -3.99 -8.21
CA ILE A 47 1.66 -3.71 -9.58
C ILE A 47 2.77 -4.12 -10.57
N MET A 48 4.04 -3.79 -10.26
CA MET A 48 5.17 -4.22 -11.08
C MET A 48 5.26 -5.74 -11.16
N TYR A 49 5.09 -6.43 -10.04
CA TYR A 49 5.07 -7.89 -10.01
C TYR A 49 3.92 -8.46 -10.85
N TYR A 50 2.73 -7.89 -10.73
CA TYR A 50 1.59 -8.28 -11.57
C TYR A 50 1.93 -8.16 -13.06
N ASN A 51 2.62 -7.09 -13.45
CA ASN A 51 3.01 -6.80 -14.84
C ASN A 51 4.24 -7.57 -15.34
N THR A 52 4.87 -8.44 -14.54
CA THR A 52 6.03 -9.24 -14.99
C THR A 52 5.67 -10.35 -15.97
N ALA A 53 4.40 -10.70 -16.09
CA ALA A 53 3.91 -11.71 -17.03
C ALA A 53 2.57 -11.28 -17.63
N LEU A 54 2.28 -11.78 -18.82
CA LEU A 54 0.95 -11.66 -19.40
C LEU A 54 -0.05 -12.40 -18.51
N ARG A 55 -1.15 -11.73 -18.16
CA ARG A 55 -2.22 -12.29 -17.33
C ARG A 55 -3.47 -12.49 -18.14
N SER A 56 -4.12 -13.62 -17.93
CA SER A 56 -5.46 -13.89 -18.46
C SER A 56 -6.50 -13.46 -17.42
N TYR A 57 -7.73 -13.15 -17.88
CA TYR A 57 -8.87 -12.95 -16.97
C TYR A 57 -9.15 -14.20 -16.09
N ARG A 58 -8.65 -15.37 -16.50
CA ARG A 58 -8.77 -16.63 -15.75
C ARG A 58 -7.79 -16.72 -14.58
N ASP A 59 -6.75 -15.88 -14.57
CA ASP A 59 -5.78 -15.80 -13.47
C ASP A 59 -6.30 -14.94 -12.31
N LEU A 60 -7.45 -14.29 -12.50
CA LEU A 60 -8.08 -13.41 -11.52
C LEU A 60 -9.22 -14.11 -10.76
N PRO A 61 -9.39 -13.83 -9.47
CA PRO A 61 -8.66 -12.85 -8.69
C PRO A 61 -7.26 -13.32 -8.30
N MET A 62 -6.29 -12.40 -8.31
CA MET A 62 -4.93 -12.65 -7.83
C MET A 62 -4.66 -11.81 -6.59
N ARG A 63 -4.29 -12.45 -5.49
CA ARG A 63 -3.97 -11.81 -4.22
C ARG A 63 -2.48 -11.88 -3.99
N ILE A 64 -1.83 -10.72 -3.88
CA ILE A 64 -0.39 -10.59 -3.68
C ILE A 64 -0.15 -9.96 -2.32
N GLY A 65 0.47 -10.71 -1.40
CA GLY A 65 0.78 -10.26 -0.05
C GLY A 65 2.27 -10.26 0.26
N GLU A 66 2.65 -9.42 1.20
CA GLU A 66 3.99 -9.37 1.78
C GLU A 66 3.97 -8.89 3.24
N LEU A 67 4.99 -9.27 4.00
CA LEU A 67 5.37 -8.55 5.21
C LEU A 67 6.33 -7.44 4.79
N GLY A 68 5.76 -6.30 4.41
CA GLY A 68 6.46 -5.21 3.74
C GLY A 68 6.80 -4.06 4.66
N THR A 69 8.09 -3.76 4.83
CA THR A 69 8.51 -2.58 5.57
C THR A 69 8.41 -1.35 4.69
N VAL A 70 7.74 -0.31 5.21
CA VAL A 70 7.56 0.98 4.56
C VAL A 70 8.07 2.10 5.47
N TYR A 71 8.43 3.23 4.86
CA TYR A 71 9.00 4.38 5.55
C TYR A 71 8.24 5.64 5.17
N ARG A 72 7.79 6.39 6.17
CA ARG A 72 7.02 7.62 5.96
C ARG A 72 7.68 8.79 6.65
N TYR A 73 7.68 9.94 5.99
CA TYR A 73 8.16 11.18 6.58
C TYR A 73 7.11 11.73 7.55
N GLU A 74 7.21 11.31 8.81
CA GLU A 74 6.38 11.84 9.87
C GLU A 74 7.10 13.01 10.54
N ARG A 75 6.42 14.15 10.65
CA ARG A 75 6.96 15.32 11.37
C ARG A 75 7.17 14.98 12.84
N GLY A 76 8.20 15.59 13.48
CA GLY A 76 8.57 15.26 14.86
C GLY A 76 7.45 15.39 15.88
N GLY A 77 6.50 16.33 15.69
CA GLY A 77 5.38 16.54 16.61
C GLY A 77 4.21 15.56 16.46
N VAL A 78 4.21 14.67 15.46
CA VAL A 78 3.11 13.71 15.23
C VAL A 78 3.50 12.26 15.52
N VAL A 79 4.77 11.97 15.74
CA VAL A 79 5.23 10.62 16.12
C VAL A 79 4.76 10.31 17.54
N GLN A 80 4.10 9.15 17.72
CA GLN A 80 3.49 8.78 19.00
C GLN A 80 3.71 7.29 19.31
N GLY A 81 4.75 7.00 20.08
CA GLY A 81 5.07 5.65 20.53
C GLY A 81 5.09 4.64 19.37
N LEU A 82 4.35 3.53 19.50
CA LEU A 82 4.17 2.54 18.44
C LEU A 82 2.97 2.82 17.52
N LEU A 83 2.13 3.80 17.84
CA LEU A 83 0.90 4.08 17.07
C LEU A 83 1.18 4.87 15.79
N ARG A 84 2.20 5.74 15.82
CA ARG A 84 2.59 6.51 14.64
C ARG A 84 4.11 6.60 14.56
N VAL A 85 4.68 5.86 13.64
CA VAL A 85 6.13 5.65 13.48
C VAL A 85 6.59 6.00 12.06
N ARG A 86 7.88 6.27 11.91
CA ARG A 86 8.48 6.58 10.60
C ARG A 86 8.81 5.35 9.76
N GLY A 87 8.92 4.19 10.39
CA GLY A 87 9.15 2.91 9.72
C GLY A 87 8.32 1.82 10.36
N MET A 88 7.62 1.03 9.57
CA MET A 88 6.76 -0.04 10.05
C MET A 88 6.73 -1.20 9.07
N THR A 89 6.56 -2.41 9.58
CA THR A 89 6.30 -3.59 8.76
C THR A 89 4.79 -3.86 8.75
N GLN A 90 4.23 -3.99 7.56
CA GLN A 90 2.82 -4.25 7.34
C GLN A 90 2.65 -5.64 6.73
N ASP A 91 1.63 -6.35 7.16
CA ASP A 91 1.04 -7.48 6.44
C ASP A 91 0.13 -6.91 5.33
N ASP A 92 0.76 -6.45 4.27
CA ASP A 92 0.11 -5.71 3.19
C ASP A 92 -0.23 -6.62 2.02
N ALA A 93 -1.40 -6.41 1.43
CA ALA A 93 -1.85 -7.18 0.28
C ALA A 93 -2.57 -6.31 -0.74
N HIS A 94 -2.45 -6.69 -2.02
CA HIS A 94 -3.17 -6.09 -3.12
C HIS A 94 -3.91 -7.16 -3.90
N ILE A 95 -5.19 -6.93 -4.15
CA ILE A 95 -6.06 -7.84 -4.87
C ILE A 95 -6.27 -7.28 -6.28
N PHE A 96 -5.89 -8.05 -7.28
CA PHE A 96 -6.15 -7.79 -8.68
C PHE A 96 -7.35 -8.63 -9.09
N CYS A 97 -8.45 -7.99 -9.43
CA CYS A 97 -9.70 -8.69 -9.76
C CYS A 97 -10.43 -8.02 -10.92
N ARG A 98 -11.38 -8.72 -11.52
CA ARG A 98 -12.31 -8.17 -12.50
C ARG A 98 -13.42 -7.37 -11.78
N PRO A 99 -14.09 -6.44 -12.48
CA PRO A 99 -15.19 -5.67 -11.89
C PRO A 99 -16.31 -6.54 -11.28
N ASP A 100 -16.61 -7.69 -11.90
CA ASP A 100 -17.62 -8.63 -11.43
C ASP A 100 -17.19 -9.46 -10.20
N GLN A 101 -15.91 -9.38 -9.80
CA GLN A 101 -15.37 -10.07 -8.63
C GLN A 101 -15.18 -9.13 -7.42
N VAL A 102 -15.36 -7.82 -7.61
CA VAL A 102 -15.04 -6.82 -6.57
C VAL A 102 -15.85 -7.05 -5.29
N GLU A 103 -17.16 -7.32 -5.43
CA GLU A 103 -18.04 -7.52 -4.28
C GLU A 103 -17.61 -8.72 -3.43
N ASP A 104 -17.31 -9.85 -4.05
CA ASP A 104 -16.86 -11.06 -3.36
C ASP A 104 -15.50 -10.83 -2.67
N GLU A 105 -14.59 -10.15 -3.34
CA GLU A 105 -13.26 -9.85 -2.77
C GLU A 105 -13.36 -8.88 -1.59
N VAL A 106 -14.21 -7.86 -1.67
CA VAL A 106 -14.44 -6.93 -0.55
C VAL A 106 -15.06 -7.65 0.64
N ASN A 107 -16.07 -8.49 0.41
CA ASN A 107 -16.70 -9.28 1.47
C ASN A 107 -15.68 -10.21 2.14
N GLY A 108 -14.83 -10.89 1.34
CA GLY A 108 -13.76 -11.73 1.88
C GLY A 108 -12.74 -10.96 2.74
N VAL A 109 -12.42 -9.71 2.38
CA VAL A 109 -11.55 -8.83 3.19
C VAL A 109 -12.25 -8.43 4.49
N LEU A 110 -13.55 -8.12 4.46
CA LEU A 110 -14.33 -7.80 5.65
C LEU A 110 -14.39 -8.99 6.60
N ASP A 111 -14.68 -10.18 6.10
CA ASP A 111 -14.72 -11.42 6.91
C ASP A 111 -13.37 -11.68 7.60
N LEU A 112 -12.25 -11.52 6.86
CA LEU A 112 -10.92 -11.66 7.43
C LEU A 112 -10.65 -10.60 8.50
N THR A 113 -11.07 -9.35 8.25
CA THR A 113 -10.90 -8.24 9.21
C THR A 113 -11.65 -8.52 10.51
N PHE A 114 -12.90 -8.95 10.43
CA PHE A 114 -13.71 -9.29 11.60
C PHE A 114 -13.15 -10.50 12.35
N PHE A 115 -12.69 -11.51 11.63
CA PHE A 115 -12.01 -12.64 12.23
C PHE A 115 -10.76 -12.22 13.02
N LEU A 116 -9.90 -11.37 12.43
CA LEU A 116 -8.69 -10.90 13.09
C LEU A 116 -9.02 -10.04 14.31
N LEU A 117 -9.90 -9.05 14.19
CA LEU A 117 -10.31 -8.20 15.31
C LEU A 117 -10.86 -9.05 16.47
N SER A 118 -11.74 -10.00 16.19
CA SER A 118 -12.30 -10.90 17.20
C SER A 118 -11.23 -11.75 17.87
N SER A 119 -10.26 -12.24 17.08
CA SER A 119 -9.16 -13.09 17.59
C SER A 119 -8.24 -12.33 18.55
N PHE A 120 -8.11 -11.02 18.36
CA PHE A 120 -7.37 -10.13 19.28
C PHE A 120 -8.22 -9.54 20.41
N GLY A 121 -9.50 -9.94 20.50
CA GLY A 121 -10.40 -9.50 21.57
C GLY A 121 -11.06 -8.14 21.34
N PHE A 122 -10.96 -7.57 20.14
CA PHE A 122 -11.69 -6.37 19.76
C PHE A 122 -13.12 -6.75 19.36
N THR A 123 -14.09 -6.49 20.24
CA THR A 123 -15.51 -6.86 20.03
C THR A 123 -16.39 -5.65 19.71
N GLU A 124 -15.89 -4.44 19.96
CA GLU A 124 -16.59 -3.18 19.70
C GLU A 124 -15.81 -2.36 18.69
N TYR A 125 -16.43 -2.08 17.55
CA TYR A 125 -15.84 -1.25 16.48
C TYR A 125 -16.95 -0.62 15.63
N GLU A 126 -16.62 0.51 15.02
CA GLU A 126 -17.49 1.20 14.07
C GLU A 126 -16.96 1.01 12.65
N VAL A 127 -17.86 0.66 11.72
CA VAL A 127 -17.53 0.52 10.30
C VAL A 127 -18.07 1.73 9.56
N MET A 128 -17.18 2.48 8.92
CA MET A 128 -17.54 3.64 8.12
C MET A 128 -17.19 3.44 6.65
N LEU A 129 -18.09 3.82 5.75
CA LEU A 129 -17.85 3.83 4.32
C LEU A 129 -17.31 5.19 3.89
N ALA A 130 -16.08 5.23 3.37
CA ALA A 130 -15.53 6.41 2.71
C ALA A 130 -15.90 6.41 1.23
N THR A 131 -16.47 7.50 0.75
CA THR A 131 -16.78 7.71 -0.67
C THR A 131 -15.64 8.45 -1.39
N LYS A 132 -15.60 8.35 -2.73
CA LYS A 132 -14.60 9.06 -3.54
C LYS A 132 -14.76 10.58 -3.37
N PRO A 133 -13.71 11.33 -2.97
CA PRO A 133 -13.76 12.79 -2.92
C PRO A 133 -13.70 13.40 -4.32
N ASP A 134 -14.10 14.69 -4.45
CA ASP A 134 -14.07 15.43 -5.71
C ASP A 134 -12.67 15.49 -6.34
N LYS A 135 -11.63 15.54 -5.50
CA LYS A 135 -10.23 15.42 -5.92
C LYS A 135 -9.70 14.06 -5.51
N ALA A 136 -9.67 13.12 -6.43
CA ALA A 136 -9.08 11.80 -6.24
C ALA A 136 -7.98 11.55 -7.25
N VAL A 137 -6.96 10.77 -6.86
CA VAL A 137 -5.96 10.23 -7.77
C VAL A 137 -6.61 9.12 -8.59
N GLY A 138 -6.53 9.23 -9.89
CA GLY A 138 -7.18 8.31 -10.80
C GLY A 138 -8.64 8.70 -11.12
N GLY A 139 -8.93 8.73 -12.40
CA GLY A 139 -10.27 9.03 -12.95
C GLY A 139 -11.23 7.84 -12.84
#